data_54424d70e117476b39a5d41bf0cb21e0
#
_entry.id   54424d70e117476b39a5d41bf0cb21e0
#
_cell.length_a   1.000
_cell.length_b   1.000
_cell.length_c   1.000
_cell.angle_alpha   90.00
_cell.angle_beta   90.00
_cell.angle_gamma   90.00
#
_symmetry.space_group_name_H-M   'P 1'
#
loop_
_entity.id
_entity.type
_entity.pdbx_description
1 polymer ?
#
loop_
_entity_poly.entity_id
_entity_poly.type
_entity_poly.pdbx_seq_one_letter_code
_entity_poly.pdbx_strand_id
1 'polypeptide(L)'
;MKAAVYDVEGAPGVLQYVDVPDPVAGPDDVLISVEAISIEGGDLINRRSTPPPFPSWIVGYAAAGTVVAVGSKVCSRKVGDRVTAFSMQGSHAERWAVPAERT
;
A
#
# COMPACT_ATOMS: atom_id res chain seq x y z
N MET A 1 10.01 -7.28 -1.53
CA MET A 1 8.65 -7.67 -1.95
C MET A 1 8.34 -7.19 -3.35
N LYS A 2 7.35 -7.76 -3.99
CA LYS A 2 6.84 -7.26 -5.27
C LYS A 2 5.81 -6.16 -5.06
N ALA A 3 5.87 -5.14 -5.91
CA ALA A 3 4.92 -4.04 -5.90
C ALA A 3 4.72 -3.46 -7.30
N ALA A 4 3.55 -2.88 -7.53
CA ALA A 4 3.25 -2.12 -8.74
C ALA A 4 3.64 -0.65 -8.52
N VAL A 5 4.59 -0.17 -9.29
CA VAL A 5 5.17 1.16 -9.12
C VAL A 5 5.18 1.93 -10.44
N TYR A 6 5.30 3.27 -10.35
CA TYR A 6 5.64 4.08 -11.51
C TYR A 6 6.61 5.19 -11.12
N ASP A 7 7.47 5.56 -12.06
CA ASP A 7 8.49 6.60 -11.88
C ASP A 7 8.05 7.91 -12.52
N VAL A 8 7.25 7.82 -13.56
CA VAL A 8 6.67 8.97 -14.27
C VAL A 8 5.22 8.67 -14.59
N GLU A 9 4.36 9.70 -14.58
CA GLU A 9 2.97 9.58 -14.99
C GLU A 9 2.85 9.35 -16.49
N GLY A 10 1.74 8.77 -16.92
CA GLY A 10 1.48 8.55 -18.34
C GLY A 10 0.55 7.39 -18.62
N ALA A 11 0.72 6.77 -19.77
CA ALA A 11 -0.07 5.65 -20.25
C ALA A 11 0.13 4.40 -19.37
N PRO A 12 -0.73 3.37 -19.48
CA PRO A 12 -0.62 2.16 -18.67
C PRO A 12 0.77 1.52 -18.62
N GLY A 13 1.54 1.66 -19.68
CA GLY A 13 2.90 1.10 -19.78
C GLY A 13 3.92 1.69 -18.80
N VAL A 14 3.60 2.81 -18.12
CA VAL A 14 4.51 3.35 -17.09
C VAL A 14 4.50 2.52 -15.81
N LEU A 15 3.47 1.69 -15.59
CA LEU A 15 3.43 0.78 -14.46
C LEU A 15 4.45 -0.35 -14.63
N GLN A 16 5.17 -0.62 -13.55
CA GLN A 16 6.17 -1.67 -13.48
C GLN A 16 5.89 -2.56 -12.28
N TYR A 17 6.06 -3.87 -12.45
CA TYR A 17 5.96 -4.83 -11.36
C TYR A 17 7.38 -5.25 -10.96
N VAL A 18 7.86 -4.72 -9.85
CA VAL A 18 9.27 -4.80 -9.49
C VAL A 18 9.46 -5.17 -8.03
N ASP A 19 10.68 -5.58 -7.68
CA ASP A 19 11.08 -5.77 -6.29
C ASP A 19 11.37 -4.41 -5.65
N VAL A 20 10.83 -4.20 -4.45
CA VAL A 20 11.09 -3.03 -3.62
C VAL A 20 11.38 -3.50 -2.20
N PRO A 21 12.02 -2.65 -1.36
CA PRO A 21 12.19 -2.99 0.05
C PRO A 21 10.85 -3.24 0.73
N ASP A 22 10.84 -4.20 1.67
CA ASP A 22 9.66 -4.44 2.49
C ASP A 22 9.39 -3.21 3.37
N PRO A 23 8.11 -2.82 3.54
CA PRO A 23 7.78 -1.71 4.42
C PRO A 23 7.99 -2.09 5.87
N VAL A 24 8.25 -1.08 6.70
CA VAL A 24 8.40 -1.23 8.14
C VAL A 24 7.29 -0.46 8.82
N ALA A 25 6.57 -1.11 9.75
CA ALA A 25 5.52 -0.45 10.51
C ALA A 25 6.13 0.54 11.51
N GLY A 26 5.66 1.77 11.48
CA GLY A 26 5.97 2.76 12.52
C GLY A 26 5.22 2.45 13.82
N PRO A 27 5.41 3.27 14.88
CA PRO A 27 4.82 3.01 16.19
C PRO A 27 3.28 2.90 16.18
N ASP A 28 2.61 3.64 15.30
CA ASP A 28 1.16 3.68 15.22
C ASP A 28 0.59 2.86 14.06
N ASP A 29 1.45 2.15 13.34
CA ASP A 29 1.09 1.43 12.13
C ASP A 29 0.85 -0.05 12.38
N VAL A 30 0.11 -0.66 11.46
CA VAL A 30 0.09 -2.11 11.28
C VAL A 30 0.74 -2.46 9.94
N LEU A 31 1.34 -3.63 9.87
CA LEU A 31 1.83 -4.21 8.62
C LEU A 31 0.83 -5.26 8.17
N ILE A 32 0.33 -5.10 6.96
CA ILE A 32 -0.69 -5.99 6.38
C ILE A 32 -0.04 -6.84 5.30
N SER A 33 -0.26 -8.16 5.37
CA SER A 33 -0.04 -9.06 4.23
C SER A 33 -1.26 -8.93 3.33
N VAL A 34 -1.07 -8.34 2.15
CA VAL A 34 -2.16 -7.98 1.24
C VAL A 34 -2.66 -9.24 0.52
N GLU A 35 -3.96 -9.50 0.63
CA GLU A 35 -4.60 -10.65 -0.01
C GLU A 35 -5.46 -10.23 -1.20
N ALA A 36 -6.03 -9.03 -1.15
CA ALA A 36 -6.85 -8.48 -2.23
C ALA A 36 -6.71 -6.96 -2.26
N ILE A 37 -6.79 -6.40 -3.45
CA ILE A 37 -6.78 -4.94 -3.65
C ILE A 37 -8.03 -4.54 -4.40
N SER A 38 -8.45 -3.27 -4.25
CA SER A 38 -9.39 -2.68 -5.17
C SER A 38 -8.67 -1.72 -6.10
N ILE A 39 -9.12 -1.64 -7.35
CA ILE A 39 -8.60 -0.68 -8.31
C ILE A 39 -9.59 0.47 -8.36
N GLU A 40 -9.17 1.62 -7.83
CA GLU A 40 -10.01 2.81 -7.74
C GLU A 40 -9.82 3.71 -8.96
N GLY A 41 -10.85 4.51 -9.28
CA GLY A 41 -10.73 5.49 -10.36
C GLY A 41 -9.57 6.48 -10.14
N GLY A 42 -9.33 6.86 -8.88
CA GLY A 42 -8.22 7.72 -8.52
C GLY A 42 -6.84 7.11 -8.82
N ASP A 43 -6.70 5.78 -8.72
CA ASP A 43 -5.46 5.09 -9.08
C ASP A 43 -5.13 5.30 -10.55
N LEU A 44 -6.15 5.20 -11.42
CA LEU A 44 -5.99 5.39 -12.86
C LEU A 44 -5.66 6.84 -13.20
N ILE A 45 -6.34 7.78 -12.54
CA ILE A 45 -6.11 9.23 -12.75
C ILE A 45 -4.69 9.60 -12.31
N ASN A 46 -4.26 9.14 -11.15
CA ASN A 46 -2.93 9.44 -10.63
C ASN A 46 -1.84 8.89 -11.54
N ARG A 47 -1.96 7.64 -11.96
CA ARG A 47 -0.98 7.05 -12.89
C ARG A 47 -0.90 7.84 -14.20
N ARG A 48 -2.03 8.31 -14.71
CA ARG A 48 -2.10 9.02 -15.98
C ARG A 48 -1.60 10.46 -15.89
N SER A 49 -1.90 11.16 -14.80
CA SER A 49 -1.84 12.62 -14.76
C SER A 49 -1.07 13.23 -13.60
N THR A 50 -0.73 12.45 -12.56
CA THR A 50 -0.09 12.99 -11.35
C THR A 50 1.35 12.50 -11.26
N PRO A 51 2.34 13.43 -11.34
CA PRO A 51 3.73 13.05 -11.13
C PRO A 51 3.91 12.41 -9.75
N PRO A 52 4.61 11.27 -9.66
CA PRO A 52 4.88 10.68 -8.36
C PRO A 52 5.85 11.55 -7.56
N PRO A 53 5.73 11.60 -6.22
CA PRO A 53 6.64 12.42 -5.39
C PRO A 53 8.10 11.95 -5.46
N PHE A 54 8.33 10.68 -5.76
CA PHE A 54 9.67 10.09 -5.91
C PHE A 54 9.56 8.83 -6.77
N PRO A 55 10.69 8.31 -7.30
CA PRO A 55 10.69 7.08 -8.09
C PRO A 55 10.22 5.87 -7.30
N SER A 56 9.70 4.87 -8.02
CA SER A 56 9.14 3.65 -7.43
C SER A 56 7.97 3.90 -6.49
N TRP A 57 7.14 4.87 -6.81
CA TRP A 57 5.91 5.17 -6.09
C TRP A 57 4.93 4.01 -6.24
N ILE A 58 4.53 3.40 -5.10
CA ILE A 58 3.60 2.27 -5.11
C ILE A 58 2.17 2.82 -5.20
N VAL A 59 1.42 2.35 -6.18
CA VAL A 59 0.05 2.79 -6.41
C VAL A 59 -0.93 2.10 -5.44
N GLY A 60 -2.14 2.65 -5.37
CA GLY A 60 -3.28 1.98 -4.75
C GLY A 60 -3.72 2.60 -3.44
N TYR A 61 -5.06 2.68 -3.26
CA TYR A 61 -5.70 3.28 -2.10
C TYR A 61 -6.20 2.25 -1.09
N ALA A 62 -6.62 1.08 -1.53
CA ALA A 62 -7.35 0.17 -0.67
C ALA A 62 -6.91 -1.28 -0.85
N ALA A 63 -6.91 -2.01 0.25
CA ALA A 63 -6.62 -3.44 0.26
C ALA A 63 -7.32 -4.13 1.42
N ALA A 64 -7.41 -5.45 1.33
CA ALA A 64 -7.81 -6.32 2.43
C ALA A 64 -6.69 -7.33 2.66
N GLY A 65 -6.49 -7.72 3.90
CA GLY A 65 -5.47 -8.70 4.24
C GLY A 65 -5.41 -9.00 5.73
N THR A 66 -4.31 -9.59 6.12
CA THR A 66 -4.09 -10.04 7.49
C THR A 66 -2.94 -9.25 8.12
N VAL A 67 -3.14 -8.77 9.35
CA VAL A 67 -2.10 -8.09 10.11
C VAL A 67 -0.99 -9.08 10.46
N VAL A 68 0.25 -8.78 10.07
CA VAL A 68 1.43 -9.61 10.34
C VAL A 68 2.39 -8.99 11.34
N ALA A 69 2.26 -7.68 11.58
CA ALA A 69 3.02 -6.98 12.62
C ALA A 69 2.24 -5.73 13.06
N VAL A 70 2.49 -5.29 14.28
CA VAL A 70 1.88 -4.07 14.84
C VAL A 70 2.98 -3.19 15.42
N GLY A 71 2.79 -1.88 15.30
CA GLY A 71 3.68 -0.90 15.93
C GLY A 71 3.55 -0.91 17.44
N SER A 72 4.56 -0.37 18.12
CA SER A 72 4.67 -0.44 19.59
C SER A 72 3.52 0.25 20.35
N LYS A 73 2.84 1.20 19.68
CA LYS A 73 1.71 1.95 20.30
C LYS A 73 0.35 1.42 19.89
N VAL A 74 0.29 0.41 19.05
CA VAL A 74 -0.99 -0.11 18.54
C VAL A 74 -1.61 -1.05 19.57
N CYS A 75 -2.84 -0.73 20.01
CA CYS A 75 -3.62 -1.54 20.93
C CYS A 75 -4.90 -2.08 20.30
N SER A 76 -5.36 -1.48 19.21
CA SER A 76 -6.66 -1.78 18.59
C SER A 76 -6.62 -2.94 17.62
N ARG A 77 -5.44 -3.40 17.24
CA ARG A 77 -5.24 -4.52 16.31
C ARG A 77 -4.16 -5.43 16.84
N LYS A 78 -4.19 -6.70 16.41
CA LYS A 78 -3.16 -7.69 16.76
C LYS A 78 -2.82 -8.53 15.53
N VAL A 79 -1.67 -9.17 15.57
CA VAL A 79 -1.24 -10.13 14.54
C VAL A 79 -2.30 -11.21 14.37
N GLY A 80 -2.66 -11.47 13.12
CA GLY A 80 -3.71 -12.42 12.74
C GLY A 80 -5.06 -11.79 12.48
N ASP A 81 -5.28 -10.52 12.85
CA ASP A 81 -6.54 -9.83 12.53
C ASP A 81 -6.70 -9.67 11.02
N ARG A 82 -7.92 -9.92 10.56
CA ARG A 82 -8.29 -9.67 9.16
C ARG A 82 -8.90 -8.28 9.06
N VAL A 83 -8.34 -7.48 8.15
CA VAL A 83 -8.68 -6.06 8.06
C VAL A 83 -8.85 -5.63 6.60
N THR A 84 -9.61 -4.54 6.42
CA THR A 84 -9.54 -3.72 5.22
C THR A 84 -8.84 -2.42 5.61
N ALA A 85 -8.14 -1.82 4.66
CA ALA A 85 -7.43 -0.57 4.90
C ALA A 85 -7.61 0.36 3.69
N PHE A 86 -7.62 1.65 3.98
CA PHE A 86 -7.65 2.70 2.97
C PHE A 86 -6.62 3.77 3.33
N SER A 87 -5.78 4.12 2.38
CA SER A 87 -4.83 5.23 2.53
C SER A 87 -4.50 5.81 1.16
N MET A 88 -3.59 6.78 1.12
CA MET A 88 -3.37 7.57 -0.11
C MET A 88 -2.55 6.83 -1.16
N GLN A 89 -1.78 5.80 -0.78
CA GLN A 89 -0.96 5.03 -1.70
C GLN A 89 -0.44 3.76 -1.02
N GLY A 90 0.04 2.81 -1.82
CA GLY A 90 0.82 1.69 -1.32
C GLY A 90 0.12 0.33 -1.31
N SER A 91 -1.18 0.26 -1.63
CA SER A 91 -1.93 -0.99 -1.50
C SER A 91 -1.57 -2.06 -2.54
N HIS A 92 -1.04 -1.65 -3.71
CA HIS A 92 -0.71 -2.59 -4.79
C HIS A 92 0.69 -3.19 -4.57
N ALA A 93 0.85 -3.88 -3.45
CA ALA A 93 2.09 -4.52 -3.04
C ALA A 93 1.77 -5.77 -2.22
N GLU A 94 2.76 -6.63 -2.02
CA GLU A 94 2.57 -7.83 -1.20
C GLU A 94 2.33 -7.49 0.27
N ARG A 95 2.93 -6.40 0.76
CA ARG A 95 2.76 -5.92 2.14
C ARG A 95 2.56 -4.41 2.15
N TRP A 96 1.82 -3.95 3.15
CA TRP A 96 1.47 -2.54 3.26
C TRP A 96 1.48 -2.10 4.73
N ALA A 97 2.28 -1.07 5.03
CA ALA A 97 2.30 -0.44 6.36
C ALA A 97 1.34 0.75 6.34
N VAL A 98 0.34 0.71 7.20
CA VAL A 98 -0.69 1.76 7.29
C VAL A 98 -0.98 2.10 8.74
N PRO A 99 -1.41 3.35 9.02
CA PRO A 99 -1.88 3.68 10.37
C PRO A 99 -3.02 2.74 10.81
N ALA A 100 -2.95 2.24 12.03
CA ALA A 100 -3.96 1.32 12.56
C ALA A 100 -5.37 1.90 12.49
N GLU A 101 -5.52 3.22 12.64
CA GLU A 101 -6.80 3.92 12.56
C GLU A 101 -7.46 3.87 11.19
N ARG A 102 -6.70 3.51 10.15
CA ARG A 102 -7.22 3.38 8.77
C ARG A 102 -7.59 1.95 8.41
N THR A 103 -7.60 1.09 9.37
CA THR A 103 -7.96 -0.33 9.20
C THR A 103 -9.30 -0.66 9.83
#